data_8787a07f18cce48dbc13e4aa2ed8f8d7
#
_entry.id   8787a07f18cce48dbc13e4aa2ed8f8d7
#
_cell.length_a   1.000
_cell.length_b   1.000
_cell.length_c   1.000
_cell.angle_alpha   90.00
_cell.angle_beta   90.00
_cell.angle_gamma   90.00
#
_symmetry.space_group_name_H-M   'P 1'
#
loop_
_entity.id
_entity.type
_entity.pdbx_description
1 polymer ?
#
loop_
_entity_poly.entity_id
_entity_poly.type
_entity_poly.pdbx_seq_one_letter_code
_entity_poly.pdbx_strand_id
1 'polypeptide(L)'
;MILIFEESKNSNIPEIMEKMMQEFNELYQEYQIEYKIVYVPVRDKQLAEEEYLDIIFNLEKGMNWNEFKVCQKEDIDDYIRFKIIKRILKDISDIGNLDDERVKVFCQPVFNTKEGEFNTAEALMRLDIPEMGMIFPDEFIPIAERYNFIHSLSLIILHKTCKEIINIENNGYKIERVSVNFSMIELRGTNFCDDVIKVINATGIDSDKIAIELTESKNEQDYELVKNVMAKLHNFGIKFYLDDFGTGYSNFERIIGLPIDVVKFDRSLTIMAGKDEQSRYMVGRFSDIFDNSHYQVLFEGVEDEADETRCKDMNALYLQGYKYSKPIPIENLCEFLEKK
;
A
#
# COMPACT_ATOMS: atom_id res chain seq x y z
N MET A 1 -21.95 -20.41 18.25
CA MET A 1 -23.44 -20.60 18.38
C MET A 1 -24.07 -19.29 17.92
N ILE A 2 -25.09 -19.38 17.05
CA ILE A 2 -25.82 -18.19 16.57
C ILE A 2 -27.22 -18.30 17.17
N LEU A 3 -27.66 -17.22 17.83
CA LEU A 3 -29.01 -17.10 18.37
C LEU A 3 -29.72 -15.97 17.62
N ILE A 4 -30.90 -16.28 17.07
CA ILE A 4 -31.79 -15.32 16.43
C ILE A 4 -33.03 -15.16 17.31
N PHE A 5 -33.35 -13.93 17.70
CA PHE A 5 -34.54 -13.64 18.49
C PHE A 5 -35.24 -12.36 18.02
N GLU A 6 -36.54 -12.33 18.13
CA GLU A 6 -37.32 -11.11 17.87
C GLU A 6 -37.26 -10.17 19.06
N GLU A 7 -36.91 -8.92 18.78
CA GLU A 7 -36.91 -7.85 19.76
C GLU A 7 -38.35 -7.42 20.06
N SER A 8 -38.80 -7.62 21.28
CA SER A 8 -40.09 -7.04 21.72
C SER A 8 -39.89 -5.54 22.00
N LYS A 9 -40.93 -4.72 21.79
CA LYS A 9 -40.87 -3.24 21.99
C LYS A 9 -40.41 -2.82 23.39
N ASN A 10 -40.31 -3.71 24.34
CA ASN A 10 -39.93 -3.43 25.74
C ASN A 10 -38.64 -4.15 26.18
N SER A 11 -37.94 -4.84 25.30
CA SER A 11 -36.66 -5.49 25.64
C SER A 11 -35.50 -4.54 25.53
N ASN A 12 -34.82 -4.28 26.64
CA ASN A 12 -33.54 -3.59 26.64
C ASN A 12 -32.43 -4.61 26.38
N ILE A 13 -32.16 -4.88 25.10
CA ILE A 13 -31.18 -5.89 24.69
C ILE A 13 -29.79 -5.63 25.28
N PRO A 14 -29.25 -4.41 25.29
CA PRO A 14 -27.98 -4.15 25.98
C PRO A 14 -27.93 -4.63 27.43
N GLU A 15 -28.99 -4.38 28.21
CA GLU A 15 -29.07 -4.80 29.61
C GLU A 15 -29.14 -6.34 29.75
N ILE A 16 -29.89 -7.00 28.85
CA ILE A 16 -29.95 -8.47 28.82
C ILE A 16 -28.56 -9.04 28.50
N MET A 17 -27.85 -8.44 27.56
CA MET A 17 -26.51 -8.88 27.17
C MET A 17 -25.48 -8.64 28.29
N GLU A 18 -25.53 -7.51 28.98
CA GLU A 18 -24.67 -7.27 30.16
C GLU A 18 -24.88 -8.34 31.24
N LYS A 19 -26.14 -8.71 31.49
CA LYS A 19 -26.46 -9.79 32.44
C LYS A 19 -25.93 -11.14 31.96
N MET A 20 -26.09 -11.44 30.69
CA MET A 20 -25.52 -12.67 30.10
C MET A 20 -24.00 -12.69 30.22
N MET A 21 -23.33 -11.56 30.00
CA MET A 21 -21.87 -11.47 30.15
C MET A 21 -21.44 -11.73 31.61
N GLN A 22 -22.19 -11.21 32.59
CA GLN A 22 -21.87 -11.49 33.99
C GLN A 22 -22.00 -12.99 34.28
N GLU A 23 -23.06 -13.62 33.84
CA GLU A 23 -23.27 -15.08 33.99
C GLU A 23 -22.17 -15.89 33.26
N PHE A 24 -21.76 -15.48 32.04
CA PHE A 24 -20.64 -16.10 31.33
C PHE A 24 -19.29 -15.90 32.02
N ASN A 25 -19.04 -14.75 32.59
CA ASN A 25 -17.81 -14.48 33.36
C ASN A 25 -17.72 -15.33 34.62
N GLU A 26 -18.84 -15.58 35.29
CA GLU A 26 -18.90 -16.50 36.44
C GLU A 26 -18.61 -17.94 36.01
N LEU A 27 -19.22 -18.40 34.90
CA LEU A 27 -18.96 -19.73 34.30
C LEU A 27 -17.52 -19.86 33.82
N TYR A 28 -16.94 -18.80 33.26
CA TYR A 28 -15.55 -18.79 32.81
C TYR A 28 -14.58 -19.04 33.99
N GLN A 29 -14.79 -18.37 35.12
CA GLN A 29 -13.96 -18.60 36.31
C GLN A 29 -14.06 -20.02 36.84
N GLU A 30 -15.25 -20.62 36.78
CA GLU A 30 -15.49 -21.99 37.26
C GLU A 30 -14.97 -23.05 36.29
N TYR A 31 -15.21 -22.89 34.97
CA TYR A 31 -14.93 -23.90 33.93
C TYR A 31 -13.89 -23.53 32.93
N GLN A 32 -13.23 -22.36 33.04
CA GLN A 32 -12.23 -21.80 32.09
C GLN A 32 -12.78 -21.75 30.65
N ILE A 33 -14.04 -21.32 30.48
CA ILE A 33 -14.66 -21.16 29.16
C ILE A 33 -14.37 -19.77 28.63
N GLU A 34 -13.73 -19.71 27.45
CA GLU A 34 -13.51 -18.46 26.71
C GLU A 34 -14.65 -18.23 25.71
N TYR A 35 -15.04 -16.96 25.54
CA TYR A 35 -16.12 -16.59 24.65
C TYR A 35 -15.86 -15.29 23.91
N LYS A 36 -16.55 -15.09 22.80
CA LYS A 36 -16.75 -13.83 22.12
C LYS A 36 -18.22 -13.69 21.77
N ILE A 37 -18.84 -12.57 22.06
CA ILE A 37 -20.26 -12.34 21.81
C ILE A 37 -20.39 -11.12 20.91
N VAL A 38 -21.02 -11.28 19.75
CA VAL A 38 -21.38 -10.19 18.85
C VAL A 38 -22.91 -10.12 18.77
N TYR A 39 -23.45 -8.95 19.11
CA TYR A 39 -24.86 -8.63 18.92
C TYR A 39 -25.05 -7.75 17.71
N VAL A 40 -25.85 -8.20 16.73
CA VAL A 40 -26.17 -7.43 15.52
C VAL A 40 -27.68 -7.12 15.52
N PRO A 41 -28.06 -5.85 15.74
CA PRO A 41 -29.45 -5.44 15.62
C PRO A 41 -29.88 -5.40 14.15
N VAL A 42 -30.78 -6.30 13.76
CA VAL A 42 -31.35 -6.33 12.40
C VAL A 42 -32.46 -5.29 12.32
N ARG A 43 -32.10 -4.05 12.02
CA ARG A 43 -33.07 -2.92 11.96
C ARG A 43 -33.57 -2.64 10.55
N ASP A 44 -32.79 -2.97 9.54
CA ASP A 44 -33.09 -2.70 8.12
C ASP A 44 -32.94 -3.97 7.29
N LYS A 45 -33.91 -4.22 6.41
CA LYS A 45 -33.88 -5.32 5.44
C LYS A 45 -32.93 -5.06 4.24
N GLN A 46 -31.91 -4.23 4.44
CA GLN A 46 -30.97 -3.87 3.35
C GLN A 46 -29.93 -4.96 3.07
N LEU A 47 -29.72 -5.87 4.02
CA LEU A 47 -28.74 -6.94 3.91
C LEU A 47 -29.45 -8.30 3.88
N ALA A 48 -28.90 -9.25 3.12
CA ALA A 48 -29.31 -10.64 3.16
C ALA A 48 -28.86 -11.30 4.47
N GLU A 49 -29.51 -12.40 4.87
CA GLU A 49 -29.17 -13.13 6.11
C GLU A 49 -27.70 -13.55 6.17
N GLU A 50 -27.13 -13.99 5.05
CA GLU A 50 -25.74 -14.40 4.94
C GLU A 50 -24.77 -13.21 5.19
N GLU A 51 -25.17 -11.99 4.85
CA GLU A 51 -24.37 -10.79 5.03
C GLU A 51 -24.25 -10.38 6.50
N TYR A 52 -25.29 -10.62 7.29
CA TYR A 52 -25.21 -10.44 8.75
C TYR A 52 -24.22 -11.42 9.38
N LEU A 53 -24.13 -12.64 8.86
CA LEU A 53 -23.12 -13.61 9.32
C LEU A 53 -21.70 -13.13 8.99
N ASP A 54 -21.48 -12.59 7.80
CA ASP A 54 -20.18 -12.02 7.42
C ASP A 54 -19.79 -10.87 8.36
N ILE A 55 -20.72 -9.98 8.71
CA ILE A 55 -20.49 -8.90 9.67
C ILE A 55 -20.08 -9.47 11.03
N ILE A 56 -20.83 -10.47 11.54
CA ILE A 56 -20.53 -11.13 12.81
C ILE A 56 -19.11 -11.71 12.80
N PHE A 57 -18.73 -12.44 11.75
CA PHE A 57 -17.41 -13.04 11.64
C PHE A 57 -16.29 -11.99 11.50
N ASN A 58 -16.54 -10.88 10.82
CA ASN A 58 -15.55 -9.80 10.71
C ASN A 58 -15.35 -9.09 12.06
N LEU A 59 -16.42 -8.80 12.78
CA LEU A 59 -16.34 -8.19 14.11
C LEU A 59 -15.65 -9.12 15.11
N GLU A 60 -15.99 -10.42 15.08
CA GLU A 60 -15.41 -11.44 15.97
C GLU A 60 -13.89 -11.55 15.83
N LYS A 61 -13.34 -11.42 14.62
CA LYS A 61 -11.89 -11.48 14.37
C LYS A 61 -11.10 -10.37 15.06
N GLY A 62 -11.71 -9.19 15.19
CA GLY A 62 -11.11 -8.02 15.86
C GLY A 62 -11.27 -8.00 17.38
N MET A 63 -11.98 -8.98 17.96
CA MET A 63 -12.28 -9.02 19.40
C MET A 63 -11.23 -9.81 20.17
N ASN A 64 -11.02 -9.40 21.42
CA ASN A 64 -10.31 -10.23 22.40
C ASN A 64 -11.25 -11.34 22.95
N TRP A 65 -10.65 -12.36 23.59
CA TRP A 65 -11.43 -13.32 24.35
C TRP A 65 -12.14 -12.65 25.53
N ASN A 66 -13.32 -13.15 25.85
CA ASN A 66 -14.21 -12.65 26.90
C ASN A 66 -14.70 -11.21 26.67
N GLU A 67 -14.91 -10.87 25.40
CA GLU A 67 -15.40 -9.57 24.95
C GLU A 67 -16.82 -9.66 24.39
N PHE A 68 -17.60 -8.62 24.62
CA PHE A 68 -18.91 -8.38 24.02
C PHE A 68 -18.85 -7.16 23.11
N LYS A 69 -19.34 -7.27 21.89
CA LYS A 69 -19.43 -6.17 20.94
C LYS A 69 -20.86 -6.04 20.40
N VAL A 70 -21.38 -4.83 20.43
CA VAL A 70 -22.62 -4.44 19.76
C VAL A 70 -22.26 -3.89 18.40
N CYS A 71 -22.78 -4.49 17.32
CA CYS A 71 -22.64 -3.97 15.98
C CYS A 71 -23.32 -2.60 15.89
N GLN A 72 -22.54 -1.59 15.55
CA GLN A 72 -23.02 -0.23 15.35
C GLN A 72 -23.41 -0.03 13.88
N LYS A 73 -24.04 1.12 13.60
CA LYS A 73 -24.39 1.48 12.23
C LYS A 73 -23.13 1.62 11.36
N GLU A 74 -22.07 2.16 11.93
CA GLU A 74 -20.77 2.35 11.28
C GLU A 74 -20.17 0.99 10.82
N ASP A 75 -20.27 -0.06 11.64
CA ASP A 75 -19.80 -1.40 11.27
C ASP A 75 -20.56 -1.96 10.04
N ILE A 76 -21.85 -1.63 9.91
CA ILE A 76 -22.69 -2.02 8.77
C ILE A 76 -22.32 -1.20 7.53
N ASP A 77 -22.15 0.10 7.69
CA ASP A 77 -21.77 1.02 6.61
C ASP A 77 -20.37 0.63 6.06
N ASP A 78 -19.41 0.30 6.94
CA ASP A 78 -18.08 -0.20 6.57
C ASP A 78 -18.15 -1.53 5.81
N TYR A 79 -19.02 -2.44 6.24
CA TYR A 79 -19.23 -3.70 5.53
C TYR A 79 -19.82 -3.49 4.13
N ILE A 80 -20.81 -2.62 4.00
CA ILE A 80 -21.41 -2.27 2.71
C ILE A 80 -20.34 -1.64 1.80
N ARG A 81 -19.54 -0.74 2.33
CA ARG A 81 -18.43 -0.09 1.63
C ARG A 81 -17.41 -1.12 1.14
N PHE A 82 -16.94 -1.99 2.02
CA PHE A 82 -16.07 -3.12 1.67
C PHE A 82 -16.65 -3.98 0.54
N LYS A 83 -17.94 -4.31 0.59
CA LYS A 83 -18.62 -5.14 -0.41
C LYS A 83 -18.65 -4.46 -1.78
N ILE A 84 -18.93 -3.16 -1.83
CA ILE A 84 -18.91 -2.38 -3.07
C ILE A 84 -17.50 -2.39 -3.67
N ILE A 85 -16.47 -2.06 -2.89
CA ILE A 85 -15.08 -2.06 -3.33
C ILE A 85 -14.68 -3.43 -3.85
N LYS A 86 -14.93 -4.49 -3.09
CA LYS A 86 -14.62 -5.87 -3.51
C LYS A 86 -15.28 -6.23 -4.84
N ARG A 87 -16.55 -5.88 -5.04
CA ARG A 87 -17.28 -6.12 -6.30
C ARG A 87 -16.62 -5.40 -7.46
N ILE A 88 -16.26 -4.13 -7.29
CA ILE A 88 -15.62 -3.31 -8.33
C ILE A 88 -14.22 -3.87 -8.66
N LEU A 89 -13.42 -4.23 -7.66
CA LEU A 89 -12.11 -4.82 -7.86
C LEU A 89 -12.20 -6.15 -8.63
N LYS A 90 -13.18 -6.97 -8.30
CA LYS A 90 -13.45 -8.21 -9.03
C LYS A 90 -13.81 -7.93 -10.48
N ASP A 91 -14.68 -6.97 -10.74
CA ASP A 91 -15.11 -6.59 -12.08
C ASP A 91 -13.94 -6.06 -12.92
N ILE A 92 -13.08 -5.19 -12.35
CA ILE A 92 -11.85 -4.72 -13.00
C ILE A 92 -10.94 -5.90 -13.36
N SER A 93 -10.75 -6.83 -12.43
CA SER A 93 -9.88 -8.00 -12.63
C SER A 93 -10.45 -8.95 -13.69
N ASP A 94 -11.76 -9.20 -13.69
CA ASP A 94 -12.41 -10.11 -14.64
C ASP A 94 -12.41 -9.54 -16.09
N ILE A 95 -12.57 -8.22 -16.24
CA ILE A 95 -12.54 -7.56 -17.55
C ILE A 95 -11.11 -7.51 -18.11
N GLY A 96 -10.11 -7.25 -17.25
CA GLY A 96 -8.70 -7.19 -17.64
C GLY A 96 -8.35 -6.07 -18.63
N ASN A 97 -9.12 -4.97 -18.62
CA ASN A 97 -8.86 -3.81 -19.47
C ASN A 97 -7.74 -2.94 -18.87
N LEU A 98 -6.58 -2.86 -19.53
CA LEU A 98 -5.44 -2.06 -19.07
C LEU A 98 -5.70 -0.54 -19.06
N ASP A 99 -6.72 -0.08 -19.76
CA ASP A 99 -7.14 1.32 -19.78
C ASP A 99 -8.39 1.58 -18.90
N ASP A 100 -8.72 0.70 -17.94
CA ASP A 100 -9.90 0.87 -17.07
C ASP A 100 -9.88 2.22 -16.36
N GLU A 101 -10.91 3.05 -16.63
CA GLU A 101 -10.96 4.44 -16.16
C GLU A 101 -11.14 4.58 -14.65
N ARG A 102 -11.60 3.53 -13.96
CA ARG A 102 -11.76 3.52 -12.50
C ARG A 102 -10.42 3.47 -11.78
N VAL A 103 -9.37 2.93 -12.42
CA VAL A 103 -8.01 2.90 -11.87
C VAL A 103 -7.27 4.15 -12.35
N LYS A 104 -7.02 5.08 -11.43
CA LYS A 104 -6.31 6.34 -11.70
C LYS A 104 -4.85 6.23 -11.26
N VAL A 105 -3.96 6.87 -12.01
CA VAL A 105 -2.56 7.03 -11.64
C VAL A 105 -2.34 8.44 -11.13
N PHE A 106 -1.92 8.55 -9.90
CA PHE A 106 -1.30 9.76 -9.36
C PHE A 106 0.19 9.58 -9.37
N CYS A 107 0.95 10.64 -9.31
CA CYS A 107 2.39 10.55 -9.11
C CYS A 107 2.84 11.57 -8.09
N GLN A 108 3.90 11.23 -7.36
CA GLN A 108 4.60 12.17 -6.51
C GLN A 108 5.98 12.41 -7.10
N PRO A 109 6.29 13.66 -7.55
CA PRO A 109 7.60 14.01 -8.08
C PRO A 109 8.69 13.85 -7.03
N VAL A 110 9.84 13.35 -7.45
CA VAL A 110 11.03 13.12 -6.63
C VAL A 110 12.16 14.03 -7.12
N PHE A 111 12.76 14.77 -6.19
CA PHE A 111 13.83 15.70 -6.45
C PHE A 111 15.19 15.00 -6.48
N ASN A 112 15.93 15.13 -7.57
CA ASN A 112 17.30 14.67 -7.70
C ASN A 112 18.26 15.75 -7.18
N THR A 113 18.94 15.49 -6.07
CA THR A 113 19.81 16.47 -5.40
C THR A 113 21.08 16.78 -6.20
N LYS A 114 21.55 15.83 -7.00
CA LYS A 114 22.77 15.96 -7.82
C LYS A 114 22.53 16.78 -9.08
N GLU A 115 21.38 16.56 -9.72
CA GLU A 115 21.01 17.26 -10.95
C GLU A 115 20.28 18.57 -10.66
N GLY A 116 19.68 18.71 -9.47
CA GLY A 116 18.93 19.89 -9.07
C GLY A 116 17.56 20.01 -9.74
N GLU A 117 17.01 18.89 -10.23
CA GLU A 117 15.76 18.86 -10.99
C GLU A 117 14.86 17.69 -10.59
N PHE A 118 13.60 17.71 -11.07
CA PHE A 118 12.65 16.62 -10.90
C PHE A 118 12.66 15.76 -12.17
N ASN A 119 13.38 14.65 -12.14
CA ASN A 119 13.49 13.74 -13.26
C ASN A 119 13.00 12.32 -12.96
N THR A 120 12.49 12.10 -11.77
CA THR A 120 11.85 10.84 -11.35
C THR A 120 10.56 11.11 -10.58
N ALA A 121 9.70 10.11 -10.48
CA ALA A 121 8.45 10.18 -9.72
C ALA A 121 8.04 8.79 -9.23
N GLU A 122 7.21 8.75 -8.18
CA GLU A 122 6.53 7.54 -7.74
C GLU A 122 5.10 7.53 -8.25
N ALA A 123 4.68 6.45 -8.91
CA ALA A 123 3.30 6.23 -9.35
C ALA A 123 2.47 5.63 -8.22
N LEU A 124 1.37 6.30 -7.90
CA LEU A 124 0.50 5.99 -6.79
C LEU A 124 -0.91 5.68 -7.29
N MET A 125 -1.36 4.47 -7.04
CA MET A 125 -2.69 4.01 -7.44
C MET A 125 -3.79 4.74 -6.67
N ARG A 126 -4.89 5.07 -7.37
CA ARG A 126 -6.15 5.51 -6.77
C ARG A 126 -7.28 4.77 -7.47
N LEU A 127 -8.36 4.53 -6.76
CA LEU A 127 -9.55 3.92 -7.32
C LEU A 127 -10.68 4.95 -7.30
N ASP A 128 -11.24 5.27 -8.48
CA ASP A 128 -12.34 6.22 -8.63
C ASP A 128 -13.63 5.46 -8.90
N ILE A 129 -14.52 5.43 -7.92
CA ILE A 129 -15.82 4.74 -8.00
C ILE A 129 -16.93 5.79 -8.05
N PRO A 130 -17.77 5.82 -9.09
CA PRO A 130 -18.80 6.86 -9.27
C PRO A 130 -19.68 7.11 -8.04
N GLU A 131 -20.05 6.03 -7.31
CA GLU A 131 -20.93 6.13 -6.16
C GLU A 131 -20.22 6.51 -4.85
N MET A 132 -18.88 6.45 -4.82
CA MET A 132 -18.07 6.61 -3.60
C MET A 132 -16.97 7.66 -3.74
N GLY A 133 -16.70 8.12 -4.98
CA GLY A 133 -15.58 9.01 -5.29
C GLY A 133 -14.23 8.33 -5.23
N MET A 134 -13.19 9.12 -4.94
CA MET A 134 -11.80 8.66 -4.89
C MET A 134 -11.54 7.84 -3.64
N ILE A 135 -11.04 6.61 -3.81
CA ILE A 135 -10.65 5.69 -2.73
C ILE A 135 -9.13 5.57 -2.73
N PHE A 136 -8.56 5.60 -1.53
CA PHE A 136 -7.13 5.56 -1.31
C PHE A 136 -6.60 4.13 -1.15
N PRO A 137 -5.30 3.90 -1.41
CA PRO A 137 -4.67 2.58 -1.37
C PRO A 137 -4.89 1.80 -0.07
N ASP A 138 -4.81 2.47 1.07
CA ASP A 138 -4.95 1.85 2.40
C ASP A 138 -6.27 1.09 2.58
N GLU A 139 -7.31 1.51 1.84
CA GLU A 139 -8.63 0.90 1.94
C GLU A 139 -8.80 -0.27 0.96
N PHE A 140 -8.35 -0.15 -0.29
CA PHE A 140 -8.65 -1.15 -1.31
C PHE A 140 -7.52 -2.16 -1.57
N ILE A 141 -6.24 -1.81 -1.35
CA ILE A 141 -5.11 -2.72 -1.57
C ILE A 141 -5.23 -3.98 -0.70
N PRO A 142 -5.51 -3.90 0.63
CA PRO A 142 -5.69 -5.10 1.44
C PRO A 142 -6.82 -6.02 0.94
N ILE A 143 -7.87 -5.42 0.37
CA ILE A 143 -8.98 -6.18 -0.24
C ILE A 143 -8.49 -6.86 -1.54
N ALA A 144 -7.78 -6.11 -2.38
CA ALA A 144 -7.26 -6.62 -3.65
C ALA A 144 -6.26 -7.78 -3.43
N GLU A 145 -5.37 -7.67 -2.45
CA GLU A 145 -4.43 -8.74 -2.07
C GLU A 145 -5.16 -9.97 -1.53
N ARG A 146 -6.08 -9.78 -0.59
CA ARG A 146 -6.82 -10.87 0.05
C ARG A 146 -7.60 -11.73 -0.96
N TYR A 147 -8.10 -11.10 -2.03
CA TYR A 147 -8.94 -11.76 -3.04
C TYR A 147 -8.21 -11.99 -4.38
N ASN A 148 -6.89 -11.78 -4.42
CA ASN A 148 -6.03 -11.96 -5.60
C ASN A 148 -6.42 -11.08 -6.81
N PHE A 149 -6.91 -9.86 -6.57
CA PHE A 149 -7.20 -8.88 -7.62
C PHE A 149 -6.04 -7.91 -7.84
N ILE A 150 -5.05 -7.86 -6.92
CA ILE A 150 -3.99 -6.85 -6.92
C ILE A 150 -3.17 -6.89 -8.21
N HIS A 151 -2.84 -8.06 -8.74
CA HIS A 151 -2.02 -8.20 -9.94
C HIS A 151 -2.64 -7.49 -11.17
N SER A 152 -3.96 -7.64 -11.38
CA SER A 152 -4.65 -6.94 -12.46
C SER A 152 -4.56 -5.43 -12.32
N LEU A 153 -4.68 -4.89 -11.10
CA LEU A 153 -4.57 -3.47 -10.82
C LEU A 153 -3.16 -2.94 -11.06
N SER A 154 -2.14 -3.67 -10.60
CA SER A 154 -0.73 -3.31 -10.78
C SER A 154 -0.33 -3.28 -12.27
N LEU A 155 -0.83 -4.22 -13.08
CA LEU A 155 -0.62 -4.18 -14.53
C LEU A 155 -1.30 -2.98 -15.19
N ILE A 156 -2.49 -2.57 -14.73
CA ILE A 156 -3.17 -1.35 -15.21
C ILE A 156 -2.34 -0.12 -14.89
N ILE A 157 -1.86 0.01 -13.64
CA ILE A 157 -1.00 1.13 -13.23
C ILE A 157 0.29 1.15 -14.05
N LEU A 158 0.97 0.02 -14.19
CA LEU A 158 2.17 -0.10 -15.01
C LEU A 158 1.93 0.37 -16.44
N HIS A 159 0.85 -0.13 -17.07
CA HIS A 159 0.50 0.24 -18.45
C HIS A 159 0.26 1.74 -18.61
N LYS A 160 -0.56 2.32 -17.72
CA LYS A 160 -0.86 3.76 -17.75
C LYS A 160 0.35 4.61 -17.46
N THR A 161 1.19 4.20 -16.52
CA THR A 161 2.47 4.87 -16.21
C THR A 161 3.39 4.87 -17.42
N CYS A 162 3.55 3.73 -18.10
CA CYS A 162 4.35 3.64 -19.33
C CYS A 162 3.85 4.60 -20.43
N LYS A 163 2.53 4.64 -20.66
CA LYS A 163 1.93 5.55 -21.65
C LYS A 163 2.19 7.01 -21.30
N GLU A 164 2.09 7.36 -20.03
CA GLU A 164 2.25 8.73 -19.59
C GLU A 164 3.72 9.18 -19.64
N ILE A 165 4.69 8.32 -19.33
CA ILE A 165 6.11 8.62 -19.52
C ILE A 165 6.39 8.97 -20.98
N ILE A 166 5.88 8.16 -21.92
CA ILE A 166 6.03 8.42 -23.37
C ILE A 166 5.39 9.77 -23.74
N ASN A 167 4.21 10.08 -23.18
CA ASN A 167 3.56 11.38 -23.42
C ASN A 167 4.38 12.54 -22.90
N ILE A 168 4.96 12.45 -21.70
CA ILE A 168 5.82 13.44 -21.08
C ILE A 168 7.08 13.69 -21.97
N GLU A 169 7.73 12.62 -22.43
CA GLU A 169 8.91 12.70 -23.31
C GLU A 169 8.56 13.31 -24.68
N ASN A 170 7.42 12.97 -25.27
CA ASN A 170 6.92 13.56 -26.50
C ASN A 170 6.63 15.08 -26.37
N ASN A 171 6.31 15.55 -25.16
CA ASN A 171 6.17 16.96 -24.85
C ASN A 171 7.52 17.66 -24.55
N GLY A 172 8.65 16.95 -24.68
CA GLY A 172 9.98 17.51 -24.57
C GLY A 172 10.57 17.52 -23.16
N TYR A 173 9.90 16.92 -22.18
CA TYR A 173 10.41 16.77 -20.83
C TYR A 173 11.20 15.47 -20.71
N LYS A 174 12.26 15.51 -19.91
CA LYS A 174 13.10 14.35 -19.64
C LYS A 174 12.68 13.71 -18.33
N ILE A 175 12.22 12.47 -18.39
CA ILE A 175 12.01 11.63 -17.21
C ILE A 175 13.07 10.53 -17.21
N GLU A 176 13.82 10.41 -16.13
CA GLU A 176 14.76 9.32 -15.93
C GLU A 176 14.00 8.02 -15.67
N ARG A 177 13.06 8.07 -14.69
CA ARG A 177 12.34 6.86 -14.26
C ARG A 177 11.08 7.20 -13.48
N VAL A 178 10.08 6.33 -13.56
CA VAL A 178 8.93 6.32 -12.67
C VAL A 178 8.83 4.96 -11.99
N SER A 179 8.71 4.96 -10.68
CA SER A 179 8.52 3.74 -9.90
C SER A 179 7.05 3.38 -9.75
N VAL A 180 6.77 2.08 -9.70
CA VAL A 180 5.44 1.50 -9.54
C VAL A 180 5.48 0.50 -8.40
N ASN A 181 4.54 0.61 -7.46
CA ASN A 181 4.41 -0.30 -6.33
C ASN A 181 3.85 -1.65 -6.76
N PHE A 182 4.49 -2.73 -6.33
CA PHE A 182 4.01 -4.10 -6.47
C PHE A 182 3.98 -4.80 -5.11
N SER A 183 2.97 -5.62 -4.90
CA SER A 183 2.90 -6.42 -3.68
C SER A 183 3.81 -7.64 -3.75
N MET A 184 4.44 -7.99 -2.64
CA MET A 184 5.25 -9.22 -2.53
C MET A 184 4.44 -10.50 -2.85
N ILE A 185 3.11 -10.46 -2.70
CA ILE A 185 2.22 -11.57 -3.05
C ILE A 185 2.22 -11.81 -4.57
N GLU A 186 2.33 -10.76 -5.37
CA GLU A 186 2.31 -10.83 -6.83
C GLU A 186 3.55 -11.53 -7.40
N LEU A 187 4.71 -11.32 -6.76
CA LEU A 187 5.97 -11.93 -7.20
C LEU A 187 5.95 -13.47 -7.14
N ARG A 188 5.03 -14.05 -6.37
CA ARG A 188 4.80 -15.50 -6.30
C ARG A 188 4.01 -16.04 -7.50
N GLY A 189 3.40 -15.17 -8.29
CA GLY A 189 2.64 -15.55 -9.47
C GLY A 189 3.54 -16.14 -10.54
N THR A 190 3.18 -17.29 -11.08
CA THR A 190 3.98 -18.00 -12.10
C THR A 190 4.20 -17.19 -13.37
N ASN A 191 3.26 -16.31 -13.72
CA ASN A 191 3.29 -15.50 -14.93
C ASN A 191 3.76 -14.05 -14.67
N PHE A 192 4.04 -13.67 -13.43
CA PHE A 192 4.33 -12.30 -13.04
C PHE A 192 5.35 -11.60 -13.95
N CYS A 193 6.53 -12.21 -14.15
CA CYS A 193 7.56 -11.63 -15.01
C CYS A 193 7.08 -11.46 -16.44
N ASP A 194 6.39 -12.47 -16.99
CA ASP A 194 5.97 -12.46 -18.37
C ASP A 194 4.86 -11.44 -18.62
N ASP A 195 3.95 -11.25 -17.67
CA ASP A 195 2.90 -10.25 -17.73
C ASP A 195 3.48 -8.82 -17.66
N VAL A 196 4.42 -8.56 -16.73
CA VAL A 196 5.11 -7.26 -16.63
C VAL A 196 5.88 -6.96 -17.92
N ILE A 197 6.69 -7.89 -18.43
CA ILE A 197 7.46 -7.74 -19.67
C ILE A 197 6.52 -7.51 -20.86
N LYS A 198 5.40 -8.21 -20.92
CA LYS A 198 4.39 -8.06 -21.98
C LYS A 198 3.78 -6.65 -21.98
N VAL A 199 3.46 -6.10 -20.83
CA VAL A 199 2.93 -4.73 -20.71
C VAL A 199 3.96 -3.72 -21.21
N ILE A 200 5.21 -3.79 -20.75
CA ILE A 200 6.28 -2.88 -21.17
C ILE A 200 6.53 -2.96 -22.68
N ASN A 201 6.66 -4.18 -23.22
CA ASN A 201 6.86 -4.38 -24.66
C ASN A 201 5.68 -3.84 -25.50
N ALA A 202 4.45 -3.98 -25.01
CA ALA A 202 3.27 -3.52 -25.72
C ALA A 202 3.19 -1.98 -25.81
N THR A 203 3.76 -1.25 -24.83
CA THR A 203 3.83 0.22 -24.85
C THR A 203 5.00 0.75 -25.68
N GLY A 204 6.06 -0.05 -25.83
CA GLY A 204 7.29 0.34 -26.55
C GLY A 204 8.21 1.27 -25.74
N ILE A 205 8.00 1.41 -24.45
CA ILE A 205 8.87 2.19 -23.55
C ILE A 205 10.19 1.44 -23.29
N ASP A 206 11.26 2.18 -23.08
CA ASP A 206 12.51 1.60 -22.60
C ASP A 206 12.33 1.09 -21.16
N SER A 207 12.70 -0.16 -20.91
CA SER A 207 12.46 -0.82 -19.62
C SER A 207 13.17 -0.17 -18.43
N ASP A 208 14.28 0.55 -18.67
CA ASP A 208 15.03 1.29 -17.65
C ASP A 208 14.29 2.55 -17.13
N LYS A 209 13.24 2.97 -17.85
CA LYS A 209 12.33 4.03 -17.42
C LYS A 209 11.37 3.62 -16.30
N ILE A 210 11.31 2.32 -15.99
CA ILE A 210 10.44 1.77 -14.96
C ILE A 210 11.26 1.24 -13.80
N ALA A 211 10.82 1.56 -12.59
CA ALA A 211 11.25 0.87 -11.40
C ALA A 211 10.06 0.15 -10.74
N ILE A 212 10.35 -0.96 -10.08
CA ILE A 212 9.40 -1.68 -9.23
C ILE A 212 9.77 -1.40 -7.77
N GLU A 213 8.81 -0.89 -7.02
CA GLU A 213 8.93 -0.71 -5.57
C GLU A 213 8.37 -1.92 -4.84
N LEU A 214 9.11 -2.39 -3.86
CA LEU A 214 8.75 -3.54 -3.03
C LEU A 214 9.01 -3.20 -1.57
N THR A 215 8.01 -3.44 -0.72
CA THR A 215 8.20 -3.41 0.72
C THR A 215 8.97 -4.64 1.21
N GLU A 216 9.64 -4.53 2.34
CA GLU A 216 10.40 -5.66 2.89
C GLU A 216 9.48 -6.83 3.27
N SER A 217 9.80 -8.04 2.79
CA SER A 217 9.04 -9.25 3.10
C SER A 217 9.37 -9.81 4.48
N LYS A 218 8.36 -10.11 5.29
CA LYS A 218 8.50 -10.81 6.57
C LYS A 218 8.71 -12.32 6.41
N ASN A 219 8.47 -12.88 5.22
CA ASN A 219 8.43 -14.33 5.02
C ASN A 219 9.77 -14.87 4.47
N GLU A 220 10.45 -15.71 5.26
CA GLU A 220 11.74 -16.30 4.89
C GLU A 220 11.65 -17.31 3.75
N GLN A 221 10.52 -17.96 3.59
CA GLN A 221 10.37 -19.08 2.66
C GLN A 221 10.39 -18.66 1.16
N ASP A 222 10.15 -17.38 0.87
CA ASP A 222 10.03 -16.89 -0.51
C ASP A 222 11.28 -16.18 -1.04
N TYR A 223 12.34 -16.05 -0.24
CA TYR A 223 13.51 -15.23 -0.59
C TYR A 223 14.14 -15.61 -1.93
N GLU A 224 14.42 -16.89 -2.16
CA GLU A 224 15.03 -17.35 -3.42
C GLU A 224 14.10 -17.15 -4.63
N LEU A 225 12.81 -17.34 -4.45
CA LEU A 225 11.83 -17.08 -5.51
C LEU A 225 11.83 -15.59 -5.89
N VAL A 226 11.73 -14.71 -4.89
CA VAL A 226 11.75 -13.25 -5.08
C VAL A 226 13.05 -12.81 -5.75
N LYS A 227 14.18 -13.31 -5.29
CA LYS A 227 15.51 -13.04 -5.87
C LYS A 227 15.56 -13.41 -7.35
N ASN A 228 15.06 -14.60 -7.73
CA ASN A 228 15.02 -15.05 -9.11
C ASN A 228 14.10 -14.18 -9.99
N VAL A 229 12.92 -13.82 -9.49
CA VAL A 229 11.98 -12.92 -10.17
C VAL A 229 12.61 -11.55 -10.38
N MET A 230 13.18 -10.96 -9.32
CA MET A 230 13.86 -9.67 -9.41
C MET A 230 15.05 -9.73 -10.39
N ALA A 231 15.88 -10.78 -10.34
CA ALA A 231 17.01 -10.94 -11.26
C ALA A 231 16.55 -11.03 -12.72
N LYS A 232 15.44 -11.74 -13.01
CA LYS A 232 14.87 -11.82 -14.37
C LYS A 232 14.45 -10.45 -14.88
N LEU A 233 13.73 -9.67 -14.09
CA LEU A 233 13.24 -8.34 -14.46
C LEU A 233 14.36 -7.31 -14.50
N HIS A 234 15.33 -7.38 -13.59
CA HIS A 234 16.51 -6.52 -13.60
C HIS A 234 17.37 -6.74 -14.84
N ASN A 235 17.55 -8.00 -15.27
CA ASN A 235 18.23 -8.32 -16.53
C ASN A 235 17.45 -7.83 -17.77
N PHE A 236 16.14 -7.65 -17.66
CA PHE A 236 15.31 -7.02 -18.70
C PHE A 236 15.47 -5.50 -18.73
N GLY A 237 16.03 -4.89 -17.69
CA GLY A 237 16.32 -3.46 -17.57
C GLY A 237 15.55 -2.72 -16.48
N ILE A 238 14.54 -3.35 -15.86
CA ILE A 238 13.73 -2.76 -14.80
C ILE A 238 14.58 -2.56 -13.53
N LYS A 239 14.43 -1.41 -12.89
CA LYS A 239 15.09 -1.09 -11.63
C LYS A 239 14.26 -1.51 -10.43
N PHE A 240 14.91 -1.74 -9.28
CA PHE A 240 14.22 -2.12 -8.06
C PHE A 240 14.48 -1.14 -6.92
N TYR A 241 13.42 -0.71 -6.29
CA TYR A 241 13.44 0.14 -5.11
C TYR A 241 12.96 -0.66 -3.90
N LEU A 242 13.70 -0.59 -2.82
CA LEU A 242 13.29 -1.12 -1.52
C LEU A 242 12.57 -0.02 -0.76
N ASP A 243 11.30 -0.24 -0.48
CA ASP A 243 10.44 0.72 0.21
C ASP A 243 10.39 0.49 1.73
N ASP A 244 9.96 1.51 2.48
CA ASP A 244 9.73 1.49 3.93
C ASP A 244 10.96 1.12 4.78
N PHE A 245 12.19 1.38 4.30
CA PHE A 245 13.39 1.07 5.09
C PHE A 245 13.40 1.85 6.41
N GLY A 246 13.52 1.11 7.52
CA GLY A 246 13.58 1.68 8.88
C GLY A 246 12.31 1.51 9.70
N THR A 247 11.24 0.94 9.14
CA THR A 247 9.98 0.70 9.87
C THR A 247 10.00 -0.53 10.79
N GLY A 248 11.15 -1.23 10.92
CA GLY A 248 11.39 -2.18 12.01
C GLY A 248 11.72 -3.62 11.66
N TYR A 249 11.78 -4.00 10.39
CA TYR A 249 12.07 -5.38 10.00
C TYR A 249 13.28 -5.51 9.06
N SER A 250 14.12 -4.48 8.94
CA SER A 250 15.20 -4.45 7.95
C SER A 250 16.29 -5.49 8.25
N ASN A 251 16.39 -6.51 7.39
CA ASN A 251 17.42 -7.51 7.41
C ASN A 251 18.47 -7.21 6.33
N PHE A 252 19.62 -6.70 6.73
CA PHE A 252 20.73 -6.34 5.83
C PHE A 252 21.20 -7.50 4.94
N GLU A 253 21.21 -8.73 5.45
CA GLU A 253 21.62 -9.90 4.68
C GLU A 253 20.75 -10.09 3.44
N ARG A 254 19.44 -9.81 3.57
CA ARG A 254 18.50 -9.89 2.46
C ARG A 254 18.70 -8.78 1.45
N ILE A 255 18.90 -7.55 1.93
CA ILE A 255 19.12 -6.40 1.05
C ILE A 255 20.34 -6.62 0.16
N ILE A 256 21.46 -7.08 0.74
CA ILE A 256 22.71 -7.35 0.02
C ILE A 256 22.53 -8.44 -1.07
N GLY A 257 21.65 -9.40 -0.85
CA GLY A 257 21.41 -10.50 -1.78
C GLY A 257 20.46 -10.21 -2.93
N LEU A 258 19.75 -9.08 -2.91
CA LEU A 258 18.75 -8.70 -3.93
C LEU A 258 19.30 -7.63 -4.88
N PRO A 259 18.89 -7.61 -6.16
CA PRO A 259 19.29 -6.60 -7.13
C PRO A 259 18.51 -5.29 -6.92
N ILE A 260 18.77 -4.62 -5.80
CA ILE A 260 18.16 -3.34 -5.43
C ILE A 260 19.03 -2.21 -5.96
N ASP A 261 18.42 -1.19 -6.56
CA ASP A 261 19.09 0.00 -7.08
C ASP A 261 18.94 1.19 -6.10
N VAL A 262 17.75 1.35 -5.50
CA VAL A 262 17.43 2.46 -4.59
C VAL A 262 16.86 1.92 -3.27
N VAL A 263 17.30 2.50 -2.15
CA VAL A 263 16.71 2.27 -0.83
C VAL A 263 15.97 3.52 -0.40
N LYS A 264 14.66 3.41 -0.17
CA LYS A 264 13.80 4.49 0.30
C LYS A 264 13.78 4.49 1.83
N PHE A 265 14.33 5.54 2.42
CA PHE A 265 14.29 5.77 3.87
C PHE A 265 12.95 6.37 4.23
N ASP A 266 12.18 5.60 5.00
CA ASP A 266 10.85 6.00 5.43
C ASP A 266 10.84 7.35 6.18
N ARG A 267 9.74 8.06 6.09
CA ARG A 267 9.52 9.34 6.78
C ARG A 267 9.92 9.31 8.27
N SER A 268 9.75 8.19 8.96
CA SER A 268 10.14 8.07 10.36
C SER A 268 11.63 8.31 10.59
N LEU A 269 12.50 7.92 9.65
CA LEU A 269 13.95 8.19 9.69
C LEU A 269 14.25 9.67 9.43
N THR A 270 13.54 10.32 8.51
CA THR A 270 13.64 11.77 8.27
C THR A 270 13.28 12.56 9.53
N ILE A 271 12.17 12.20 10.20
CA ILE A 271 11.76 12.77 11.47
C ILE A 271 12.79 12.47 12.58
N MET A 272 13.29 11.23 12.65
CA MET A 272 14.29 10.82 13.64
C MET A 272 15.56 11.66 13.52
N ALA A 273 16.07 11.89 12.31
CA ALA A 273 17.24 12.70 12.06
C ALA A 273 17.07 14.18 12.47
N GLY A 274 15.83 14.65 12.59
CA GLY A 274 15.50 15.99 13.08
C GLY A 274 15.46 16.14 14.60
N LYS A 275 15.42 15.03 15.38
CA LYS A 275 15.23 15.10 16.83
C LYS A 275 16.45 15.61 17.59
N ASP A 276 17.63 15.07 17.29
CA ASP A 276 18.89 15.37 17.97
C ASP A 276 20.10 14.97 17.13
N GLU A 277 21.28 15.39 17.55
CA GLU A 277 22.53 15.16 16.83
C GLU A 277 22.90 13.65 16.78
N GLN A 278 22.62 12.90 17.82
CA GLN A 278 22.91 11.46 17.89
C GLN A 278 22.02 10.70 16.88
N SER A 279 20.75 11.00 16.85
CA SER A 279 19.80 10.40 15.89
C SER A 279 20.19 10.72 14.44
N ARG A 280 20.53 11.98 14.17
CA ARG A 280 21.03 12.41 12.85
C ARG A 280 22.29 11.66 12.45
N TYR A 281 23.26 11.54 13.36
CA TYR A 281 24.49 10.79 13.12
C TYR A 281 24.20 9.33 12.78
N MET A 282 23.31 8.67 13.51
CA MET A 282 22.93 7.27 13.25
C MET A 282 22.29 7.09 11.88
N VAL A 283 21.28 7.91 11.54
CA VAL A 283 20.61 7.84 10.22
C VAL A 283 21.59 8.13 9.10
N GLY A 284 22.48 9.15 9.26
CA GLY A 284 23.50 9.47 8.29
C GLY A 284 24.48 8.31 8.06
N ARG A 285 24.85 7.55 9.12
CA ARG A 285 25.70 6.36 8.96
C ARG A 285 25.03 5.22 8.20
N PHE A 286 23.70 5.04 8.36
CA PHE A 286 22.98 4.09 7.52
C PHE A 286 22.98 4.54 6.06
N SER A 287 22.74 5.82 5.79
CA SER A 287 22.83 6.37 4.44
C SER A 287 24.22 6.18 3.82
N ASP A 288 25.30 6.48 4.57
CA ASP A 288 26.68 6.24 4.15
C ASP A 288 26.97 4.78 3.80
N ILE A 289 26.41 3.82 4.56
CA ILE A 289 26.59 2.39 4.31
C ILE A 289 25.98 2.00 2.97
N PHE A 290 24.79 2.48 2.67
CA PHE A 290 24.12 2.18 1.41
C PHE A 290 24.84 2.85 0.23
N ASP A 291 25.17 4.14 0.32
CA ASP A 291 25.88 4.87 -0.73
C ASP A 291 27.24 4.24 -1.05
N ASN A 292 28.03 3.91 -0.03
CA ASN A 292 29.31 3.23 -0.21
C ASN A 292 29.19 1.78 -0.74
N SER A 293 28.02 1.19 -0.65
CA SER A 293 27.67 -0.13 -1.19
C SER A 293 27.01 -0.07 -2.55
N HIS A 294 27.03 1.10 -3.21
CA HIS A 294 26.47 1.37 -4.54
C HIS A 294 24.93 1.36 -4.64
N TYR A 295 24.23 1.46 -3.52
CA TYR A 295 22.81 1.73 -3.52
C TYR A 295 22.56 3.23 -3.55
N GLN A 296 21.58 3.67 -4.31
CA GLN A 296 21.11 5.05 -4.26
C GLN A 296 20.17 5.21 -3.05
N VAL A 297 20.22 6.35 -2.38
CA VAL A 297 19.37 6.60 -1.20
C VAL A 297 18.36 7.68 -1.52
N LEU A 298 17.09 7.38 -1.23
CA LEU A 298 15.96 8.29 -1.30
C LEU A 298 15.42 8.51 0.11
N PHE A 299 15.27 9.77 0.53
CA PHE A 299 14.59 10.12 1.78
C PHE A 299 13.17 10.58 1.51
N GLU A 300 12.24 9.97 2.23
CA GLU A 300 10.83 10.31 2.20
C GLU A 300 10.43 11.29 3.29
N GLY A 301 9.25 11.92 3.11
CA GLY A 301 8.65 12.78 4.12
C GLY A 301 9.39 14.09 4.36
N VAL A 302 10.08 14.62 3.35
CA VAL A 302 10.71 15.95 3.40
C VAL A 302 9.61 17.00 3.38
N GLU A 303 9.44 17.76 4.49
CA GLU A 303 8.36 18.73 4.64
C GLU A 303 8.82 20.17 4.57
N ASP A 304 10.08 20.47 4.90
CA ASP A 304 10.63 21.83 4.92
C ASP A 304 12.11 21.93 4.47
N GLU A 305 12.67 23.15 4.49
CA GLU A 305 14.06 23.43 4.15
C GLU A 305 15.08 22.81 5.11
N ALA A 306 14.68 22.62 6.37
CA ALA A 306 15.55 22.01 7.37
C ALA A 306 15.66 20.50 7.14
N ASP A 307 14.57 19.85 6.77
CA ASP A 307 14.57 18.45 6.35
C ASP A 307 15.42 18.23 5.12
N GLU A 308 15.22 19.05 4.07
CA GLU A 308 16.01 18.98 2.84
C GLU A 308 17.50 19.11 3.10
N THR A 309 17.89 20.13 3.90
CA THR A 309 19.30 20.37 4.22
C THR A 309 19.89 19.16 4.96
N ARG A 310 19.17 18.64 5.96
CA ARG A 310 19.62 17.46 6.72
C ARG A 310 19.78 16.23 5.84
N CYS A 311 18.82 15.96 4.96
CA CYS A 311 18.89 14.80 4.08
C CYS A 311 20.02 14.92 3.06
N LYS A 312 20.26 16.13 2.52
CA LYS A 312 21.42 16.40 1.65
C LYS A 312 22.76 16.18 2.38
N ASP A 313 22.85 16.63 3.65
CA ASP A 313 24.04 16.40 4.49
C ASP A 313 24.28 14.92 4.81
N MET A 314 23.26 14.08 4.65
CA MET A 314 23.31 12.62 4.81
C MET A 314 23.45 11.87 3.46
N ASN A 315 23.93 12.53 2.42
CA ASN A 315 24.19 11.95 1.08
C ASN A 315 22.93 11.43 0.36
N ALA A 316 21.75 12.01 0.63
CA ALA A 316 20.55 11.68 -0.12
C ALA A 316 20.71 12.04 -1.60
N LEU A 317 20.56 11.06 -2.49
CA LEU A 317 20.51 11.32 -3.93
C LEU A 317 19.13 11.82 -4.35
N TYR A 318 18.08 11.27 -3.74
CA TYR A 318 16.71 11.60 -4.04
C TYR A 318 15.96 12.05 -2.78
N LEU A 319 15.06 13.01 -2.96
CA LEU A 319 14.21 13.56 -1.90
C LEU A 319 12.76 13.58 -2.36
N GLN A 320 11.88 13.07 -1.52
CA GLN A 320 10.44 13.04 -1.74
C GLN A 320 9.70 13.59 -0.52
N GLY A 321 8.68 14.42 -0.76
CA GLY A 321 7.88 14.94 0.34
C GLY A 321 7.00 16.13 -0.02
N TYR A 322 6.20 16.56 0.94
CA TYR A 322 5.22 17.62 0.74
C TYR A 322 5.83 19.02 0.58
N LYS A 323 7.10 19.18 0.93
CA LYS A 323 7.86 20.36 0.56
C LYS A 323 7.86 20.62 -0.95
N TYR A 324 7.94 19.57 -1.74
CA TYR A 324 8.01 19.63 -3.20
C TYR A 324 6.64 19.55 -3.84
N SER A 325 5.91 18.47 -3.56
CA SER A 325 4.55 18.22 -4.06
C SER A 325 3.85 17.16 -3.22
N LYS A 326 2.54 17.32 -3.07
CA LYS A 326 1.66 16.19 -2.75
C LYS A 326 1.50 15.34 -4.02
N PRO A 327 1.02 14.09 -3.91
CA PRO A 327 0.64 13.33 -5.09
C PRO A 327 -0.34 14.10 -5.98
N ILE A 328 -0.03 14.18 -7.28
CA ILE A 328 -0.83 14.84 -8.31
C ILE A 328 -1.28 13.81 -9.35
N PRO A 329 -2.38 14.02 -10.08
CA PRO A 329 -2.70 13.19 -11.25
C PRO A 329 -1.51 13.16 -12.20
N ILE A 330 -1.16 11.98 -12.74
CA ILE A 330 0.09 11.83 -13.52
C ILE A 330 0.09 12.69 -14.79
N GLU A 331 -1.07 12.94 -15.37
CA GLU A 331 -1.25 13.84 -16.52
C GLU A 331 -0.86 15.30 -16.23
N ASN A 332 -0.82 15.69 -14.95
CA ASN A 332 -0.40 17.02 -14.52
C ASN A 332 1.13 17.14 -14.28
N LEU A 333 1.88 16.04 -14.48
CA LEU A 333 3.33 16.05 -14.22
C LEU A 333 4.06 17.02 -15.18
N CYS A 334 3.66 17.12 -16.45
CA CYS A 334 4.23 18.11 -17.39
C CYS A 334 4.05 19.54 -16.85
N GLU A 335 2.85 19.90 -16.41
CA GLU A 335 2.57 21.24 -15.85
C GLU A 335 3.40 21.51 -14.57
N PHE A 336 3.66 20.49 -13.77
CA PHE A 336 4.52 20.58 -12.60
C PHE A 336 5.98 20.86 -13.02
N LEU A 337 6.49 20.14 -14.02
CA LEU A 337 7.87 20.30 -14.51
C LEU A 337 8.11 21.66 -15.18
N GLU A 338 7.10 22.24 -15.84
CA GLU A 338 7.18 23.59 -16.41
C GLU A 338 7.40 24.70 -15.37
N LYS A 339 6.91 24.49 -14.15
CA LYS A 339 6.91 25.49 -13.07
C LYS A 339 8.14 25.42 -12.17
N LYS A 340 8.97 24.41 -12.36
CA LYS A 340 10.13 24.11 -11.52
C LYS A 340 11.45 24.25 -12.29
#